data_c6c68d8788f33b6729fb4a2ed3263534
#
_entry.id   c6c68d8788f33b6729fb4a2ed3263534
#
_cell.length_a   1.000
_cell.length_b   1.000
_cell.length_c   1.000
_cell.angle_alpha   90.00
_cell.angle_beta   90.00
_cell.angle_gamma   90.00
#
_symmetry.space_group_name_H-M   'P 1'
#
loop_
_entity.id
_entity.type
_entity.pdbx_description
1 polymer ?
#
loop_
_entity_poly.entity_id
_entity_poly.type
_entity_poly.pdbx_seq_one_letter_code
_entity_poly.pdbx_strand_id
1 'polypeptide(L)'
;MKVMEYYSGQQHTVVMNGHMDSSETDLLIHHVQVIPVRLSKNLFSRKAKENASSESAPGWKLFGRIPPKAATEKDPVQISTDYQAKQRASAHFPASRTTKKQDIEVLSTTALILENRPMNLPSKNPEEAEKHRQEYEAMVEAARRKEQKEMKQKKRQLQQQLRQEDQLVAAARIWNNEVLPNWDTMKGSKKARDLWWIGLPPNVRGKVWRLALGNDLNITQELYEICVSRAEDRIKLMQESASESSGATEVSNEPPSNKEDSVTVIKLDVSRTFPQLCIFQKGGPYHDLLHSLLGAYACYRPDVGYVQGMSFIAAILLLNMDVADAFVCFANLLNRPCQVTFFRMDEAMMMAYYDTFTEFFRENLPHLHDHFVDQALTPNLYLLDWIFLIYGKSLPLDVACRVWDVFCRDGEEFLFRTALGILRLYEGILINMDFIHLAQFLTKLPEDISADNLFRNIDTIRMNSDKKKFAQVLSIHRESREDSS
;
A
#
# COMPACT_ATOMS: atom_id res chain seq x y z
N MET A 1 17.05 15.68 8.73
CA MET A 1 18.31 15.62 7.99
C MET A 1 18.80 14.19 7.72
N LYS A 2 18.64 13.21 8.59
CA LYS A 2 18.97 11.78 8.29
C LYS A 2 18.09 11.11 7.21
N VAL A 3 16.91 11.61 6.91
CA VAL A 3 16.01 11.05 5.88
C VAL A 3 16.48 11.39 4.47
N MET A 4 17.14 12.53 4.27
CA MET A 4 17.68 12.92 2.94
C MET A 4 18.90 12.09 2.53
N GLU A 5 19.75 11.67 3.46
CA GLU A 5 20.95 10.86 3.15
C GLU A 5 20.64 9.43 2.67
N TYR A 6 19.44 8.94 2.97
CA TYR A 6 19.01 7.59 2.57
C TYR A 6 18.67 7.47 1.08
N TYR A 7 18.42 8.61 0.41
CA TYR A 7 18.02 8.64 -1.00
C TYR A 7 19.17 8.95 -1.99
N SER A 8 20.29 9.51 -1.52
CA SER A 8 21.38 9.94 -2.41
C SER A 8 22.58 8.99 -2.48
N GLY A 9 22.63 7.93 -1.68
CA GLY A 9 23.73 6.96 -1.69
C GLY A 9 25.11 7.51 -1.23
N GLN A 10 25.17 8.73 -0.73
CA GLN A 10 26.40 9.32 -0.19
C GLN A 10 26.31 9.46 1.33
N GLN A 11 27.20 8.76 2.03
CA GLN A 11 27.37 8.90 3.48
C GLN A 11 28.14 10.20 3.79
N HIS A 12 27.43 11.27 4.10
CA HIS A 12 28.00 12.43 4.75
C HIS A 12 27.53 12.51 6.19
N THR A 13 28.46 12.33 7.11
CA THR A 13 28.22 12.47 8.55
C THR A 13 28.13 13.95 8.89
N VAL A 14 26.92 14.45 9.15
CA VAL A 14 26.74 15.80 9.69
C VAL A 14 26.87 15.73 11.21
N VAL A 15 27.93 16.32 11.73
CA VAL A 15 28.16 16.46 13.15
C VAL A 15 27.25 17.54 13.71
N MET A 16 26.28 17.16 14.51
CA MET A 16 25.54 18.11 15.34
C MET A 16 26.39 18.44 16.57
N ASN A 17 26.80 19.69 16.70
CA ASN A 17 27.39 20.23 17.92
C ASN A 17 26.25 20.46 18.97
N GLY A 18 26.03 19.45 19.76
CA GLY A 18 25.22 19.50 20.96
C GLY A 18 25.64 18.32 21.82
N HIS A 19 26.24 18.59 23.00
CA HIS A 19 26.63 17.57 23.96
C HIS A 19 25.44 16.72 24.34
N MET A 20 25.38 15.49 23.81
CA MET A 20 24.59 14.41 24.35
C MET A 20 25.52 13.27 24.72
N ASP A 21 25.32 12.74 25.92
CA ASP A 21 26.12 11.73 26.56
C ASP A 21 26.06 10.39 25.80
N SER A 22 27.18 9.71 25.64
CA SER A 22 27.33 8.50 24.83
C SER A 22 26.54 7.26 25.32
N SER A 23 25.87 7.37 26.46
CA SER A 23 25.07 6.28 27.04
C SER A 23 23.65 6.17 26.50
N GLU A 24 23.10 7.22 25.86
CA GLU A 24 21.72 7.19 25.32
C GLU A 24 21.65 6.71 23.86
N THR A 25 22.75 6.71 23.14
CA THR A 25 22.80 6.25 21.73
C THR A 25 22.77 4.73 21.58
N ASP A 26 23.29 3.99 22.55
CA ASP A 26 23.29 2.51 22.52
C ASP A 26 21.93 1.88 22.86
N LEU A 27 21.07 2.60 23.58
CA LEU A 27 19.71 2.13 23.92
C LEU A 27 18.72 2.22 22.73
N LEU A 28 19.01 3.02 21.73
CA LEU A 28 18.14 3.19 20.53
C LEU A 28 18.38 2.13 19.45
N ILE A 29 19.49 1.40 19.49
CA ILE A 29 19.87 0.41 18.47
C ILE A 29 19.38 -1.01 18.84
N HIS A 30 19.14 -1.30 20.11
CA HIS A 30 18.81 -2.66 20.58
C HIS A 30 17.33 -2.96 20.85
N HIS A 31 16.40 -2.04 20.56
CA HIS A 31 14.97 -2.28 20.76
C HIS A 31 14.09 -2.20 19.50
N VAL A 32 14.62 -2.57 18.34
CA VAL A 32 13.79 -3.00 17.21
C VAL A 32 13.54 -4.50 17.37
N GLN A 33 12.84 -4.89 18.42
CA GLN A 33 12.16 -6.17 18.43
C GLN A 33 11.04 -6.11 17.41
N VAL A 34 11.18 -6.94 16.38
CA VAL A 34 10.14 -7.27 15.42
C VAL A 34 8.93 -7.78 16.20
N ILE A 35 7.98 -6.90 16.51
CA ILE A 35 6.67 -7.31 16.99
C ILE A 35 5.99 -7.96 15.79
N PRO A 36 5.58 -9.24 15.87
CA PRO A 36 4.87 -9.88 14.76
C PRO A 36 3.57 -9.09 14.54
N VAL A 37 3.47 -8.45 13.38
CA VAL A 37 2.29 -7.76 12.90
C VAL A 37 1.16 -8.78 12.88
N ARG A 38 0.20 -8.66 13.80
CA ARG A 38 -1.08 -9.34 13.70
C ARG A 38 -1.78 -8.75 12.47
N LEU A 39 -1.61 -9.39 11.35
CA LEU A 39 -2.43 -9.18 10.16
C LEU A 39 -3.90 -9.13 10.57
N SER A 40 -4.56 -8.03 10.26
CA SER A 40 -6.01 -7.93 10.36
C SER A 40 -6.61 -9.04 9.51
N LYS A 41 -7.08 -10.10 10.17
CA LYS A 41 -7.63 -11.32 9.53
C LYS A 41 -8.93 -11.08 8.75
N ASN A 42 -9.41 -9.84 8.66
CA ASN A 42 -10.73 -9.55 8.16
C ASN A 42 -10.81 -9.24 6.65
N LEU A 43 -9.69 -8.91 6.00
CA LEU A 43 -9.72 -8.67 4.54
C LEU A 43 -9.49 -9.95 3.71
N PHE A 44 -8.89 -10.99 4.30
CA PHE A 44 -8.49 -12.20 3.57
C PHE A 44 -8.98 -13.52 4.18
N SER A 45 -9.75 -13.50 5.27
CA SER A 45 -10.24 -14.71 5.91
C SER A 45 -11.69 -15.00 5.54
N ARG A 46 -11.92 -15.52 4.33
CA ARG A 46 -13.07 -16.40 4.07
C ARG A 46 -12.57 -17.82 4.09
N LYS A 47 -12.98 -18.61 5.09
CA LYS A 47 -12.99 -20.07 4.99
C LYS A 47 -13.72 -20.43 3.71
N ALA A 48 -13.02 -20.96 2.74
CA ALA A 48 -13.59 -21.57 1.56
C ALA A 48 -14.44 -22.76 2.04
N LYS A 49 -15.74 -22.67 1.82
CA LYS A 49 -16.58 -23.86 1.66
C LYS A 49 -16.38 -24.32 0.24
N GLU A 50 -16.00 -25.57 0.12
CA GLU A 50 -15.77 -26.30 -1.11
C GLU A 50 -16.92 -26.09 -2.09
N ASN A 51 -16.63 -25.62 -3.28
CA ASN A 51 -17.00 -26.23 -4.54
C ASN A 51 -16.27 -25.51 -5.67
N ALA A 52 -15.52 -26.30 -6.35
CA ALA A 52 -14.93 -26.28 -7.68
C ALA A 52 -14.83 -24.93 -8.43
N SER A 53 -13.62 -24.74 -8.90
CA SER A 53 -13.11 -24.07 -10.09
C SER A 53 -12.52 -22.70 -9.94
N SER A 54 -11.25 -22.64 -10.34
CA SER A 54 -10.36 -21.51 -10.60
C SER A 54 -9.82 -20.76 -9.38
N GLU A 55 -8.58 -21.08 -9.08
CA GLU A 55 -7.67 -20.41 -8.17
C GLU A 55 -7.45 -18.96 -8.58
N SER A 56 -8.11 -18.03 -7.92
CA SER A 56 -7.68 -16.64 -7.91
C SER A 56 -7.22 -16.28 -6.50
N ALA A 57 -5.97 -15.88 -6.36
CA ALA A 57 -5.44 -15.33 -5.12
C ALA A 57 -6.32 -14.16 -4.64
N PRO A 58 -6.50 -13.98 -3.32
CA PRO A 58 -7.50 -13.05 -2.77
C PRO A 58 -7.38 -11.58 -3.19
N GLY A 59 -6.18 -11.14 -3.57
CA GLY A 59 -5.91 -9.75 -3.97
C GLY A 59 -6.39 -9.35 -5.38
N TRP A 60 -6.65 -10.31 -6.26
CA TRP A 60 -6.96 -10.03 -7.66
C TRP A 60 -8.34 -9.40 -7.89
N LYS A 61 -9.29 -9.67 -7.01
CA LYS A 61 -10.64 -9.10 -7.08
C LYS A 61 -10.67 -7.59 -6.87
N LEU A 62 -9.67 -7.04 -6.17
CA LEU A 62 -9.56 -5.61 -5.89
C LEU A 62 -9.29 -4.79 -7.16
N PHE A 63 -8.57 -5.37 -8.14
CA PHE A 63 -8.11 -4.66 -9.33
C PHE A 63 -8.88 -5.04 -10.61
N GLY A 64 -9.79 -6.01 -10.53
CA GLY A 64 -10.61 -6.45 -11.67
C GLY A 64 -9.82 -7.09 -12.81
N ARG A 65 -8.56 -7.51 -12.57
CA ARG A 65 -7.66 -8.13 -13.55
C ARG A 65 -7.29 -9.55 -13.15
N ILE A 66 -7.08 -10.41 -14.15
CA ILE A 66 -6.57 -11.77 -13.99
C ILE A 66 -5.04 -11.72 -14.07
N PRO A 67 -4.29 -12.35 -13.14
CA PRO A 67 -2.84 -12.41 -13.25
C PRO A 67 -2.38 -13.05 -14.54
N PRO A 68 -1.24 -12.64 -15.11
CA PRO A 68 -0.65 -13.36 -16.23
C PRO A 68 -0.37 -14.81 -15.81
N LYS A 69 -0.72 -15.75 -16.68
CA LYS A 69 -0.47 -17.18 -16.43
C LYS A 69 1.03 -17.40 -16.27
N ALA A 70 1.44 -18.03 -15.16
CA ALA A 70 2.81 -18.49 -15.01
C ALA A 70 3.13 -19.53 -16.09
N ALA A 71 4.32 -19.45 -16.71
CA ALA A 71 4.74 -20.26 -17.83
C ALA A 71 4.90 -21.78 -17.55
N THR A 72 4.57 -22.24 -16.35
CA THR A 72 4.64 -23.67 -15.95
C THR A 72 3.37 -24.06 -15.21
N GLU A 73 2.30 -24.30 -15.95
CA GLU A 73 1.17 -25.07 -15.42
C GLU A 73 1.64 -26.54 -15.28
N LYS A 74 1.74 -27.03 -14.06
CA LYS A 74 1.81 -28.47 -13.82
C LYS A 74 0.47 -29.05 -14.26
N ASP A 75 0.55 -30.11 -15.09
CA ASP A 75 -0.63 -30.86 -15.55
C ASP A 75 -1.49 -31.26 -14.34
N PRO A 76 -2.81 -31.02 -14.35
CA PRO A 76 -3.73 -31.44 -13.29
C PRO A 76 -3.58 -32.94 -12.91
N VAL A 77 -3.18 -33.78 -13.86
CA VAL A 77 -2.88 -35.20 -13.63
C VAL A 77 -1.62 -35.36 -12.76
N GLN A 78 -0.57 -34.56 -12.95
CA GLN A 78 0.62 -34.56 -12.11
C GLN A 78 0.34 -34.09 -10.69
N ILE A 79 -0.51 -33.08 -10.51
CA ILE A 79 -0.91 -32.63 -9.17
C ILE A 79 -1.70 -33.71 -8.44
N SER A 80 -2.60 -34.42 -9.14
CA SER A 80 -3.39 -35.53 -8.59
C SER A 80 -2.50 -36.70 -8.20
N THR A 81 -1.51 -37.09 -9.02
CA THR A 81 -0.58 -38.16 -8.73
C THR A 81 0.37 -37.83 -7.58
N ASP A 82 0.87 -36.60 -7.50
CA ASP A 82 1.68 -36.12 -6.38
C ASP A 82 0.90 -36.12 -5.05
N TYR A 83 -0.40 -35.74 -5.09
CA TYR A 83 -1.28 -35.79 -3.93
C TYR A 83 -1.54 -37.23 -3.46
N GLN A 84 -1.82 -38.16 -4.40
CA GLN A 84 -2.00 -39.56 -4.09
C GLN A 84 -0.71 -40.23 -3.59
N ALA A 85 0.46 -39.85 -4.12
CA ALA A 85 1.75 -40.32 -3.64
C ALA A 85 2.02 -39.85 -2.20
N LYS A 86 1.70 -38.62 -1.86
CA LYS A 86 1.80 -38.09 -0.48
C LYS A 86 0.83 -38.76 0.47
N GLN A 87 -0.39 -39.08 0.05
CA GLN A 87 -1.33 -39.84 0.87
C GLN A 87 -0.85 -41.28 1.12
N ARG A 88 -0.26 -41.94 0.12
CA ARG A 88 0.32 -43.32 0.27
C ARG A 88 1.56 -43.30 1.16
N ALA A 89 2.39 -42.23 1.11
CA ALA A 89 3.56 -42.11 1.96
C ALA A 89 3.20 -41.85 3.44
N SER A 90 2.08 -41.17 3.72
CA SER A 90 1.59 -40.99 5.09
C SER A 90 0.87 -42.21 5.68
N ALA A 91 0.52 -43.21 4.85
CA ALA A 91 -0.11 -44.43 5.29
C ALA A 91 0.90 -45.52 5.74
N HIS A 92 2.21 -45.30 5.61
CA HIS A 92 3.27 -46.24 5.98
C HIS A 92 4.05 -45.77 7.21
N PHE A 93 3.35 -45.58 8.36
CA PHE A 93 4.00 -45.69 9.66
C PHE A 93 3.61 -47.03 10.30
N PRO A 94 4.59 -47.84 10.77
CA PRO A 94 4.28 -49.12 11.37
C PRO A 94 3.54 -48.91 12.69
N ALA A 95 2.40 -49.58 12.82
CA ALA A 95 1.62 -49.64 14.03
C ALA A 95 2.46 -50.30 15.14
N SER A 96 2.89 -49.52 16.13
CA SER A 96 3.54 -50.01 17.35
C SER A 96 2.55 -49.86 18.49
N ARG A 97 2.14 -51.03 18.98
CA ARG A 97 1.58 -51.37 20.30
C ARG A 97 0.23 -50.70 20.69
N THR A 98 -0.73 -51.61 20.67
CA THR A 98 -1.99 -51.61 21.39
C THR A 98 -1.86 -51.17 22.82
N THR A 99 -2.14 -49.89 23.07
CA THR A 99 -2.76 -49.47 24.32
C THR A 99 -4.23 -49.16 23.97
N LYS A 100 -5.16 -49.79 24.69
CA LYS A 100 -6.59 -49.53 24.61
C LYS A 100 -6.79 -48.03 24.55
N LYS A 101 -7.21 -47.51 23.38
CA LYS A 101 -7.84 -46.19 23.29
C LYS A 101 -9.09 -46.29 24.17
N GLN A 102 -9.00 -45.75 25.37
CA GLN A 102 -10.17 -45.18 25.97
C GLN A 102 -10.58 -44.06 25.02
N ASP A 103 -11.74 -44.19 24.40
CA ASP A 103 -12.41 -43.11 23.71
C ASP A 103 -12.55 -41.99 24.72
N ILE A 104 -11.65 -41.03 24.65
CA ILE A 104 -11.84 -39.74 25.27
C ILE A 104 -12.91 -39.07 24.41
N GLU A 105 -14.17 -39.38 24.72
CA GLU A 105 -15.27 -38.51 24.32
C GLU A 105 -14.82 -37.10 24.69
N VAL A 106 -14.81 -36.19 23.73
CA VAL A 106 -14.65 -34.75 23.98
C VAL A 106 -15.83 -34.35 24.83
N LEU A 107 -15.65 -34.47 26.15
CA LEU A 107 -16.62 -34.06 27.15
C LEU A 107 -16.90 -32.59 26.88
N SER A 108 -18.01 -32.31 26.26
CA SER A 108 -18.58 -30.96 26.17
C SER A 108 -18.52 -30.41 27.60
N THR A 109 -17.97 -29.21 27.80
CA THR A 109 -17.98 -28.53 29.08
C THR A 109 -19.40 -28.45 29.65
N THR A 110 -20.42 -28.54 28.84
CA THR A 110 -21.85 -28.65 29.18
C THR A 110 -22.21 -29.96 29.85
N ALA A 111 -21.65 -31.10 29.40
CA ALA A 111 -21.90 -32.40 30.04
C ALA A 111 -21.26 -32.51 31.43
N LEU A 112 -20.11 -31.85 31.62
CA LEU A 112 -19.45 -31.76 32.94
C LEU A 112 -20.30 -30.96 33.97
N ILE A 113 -21.17 -30.05 33.52
CA ILE A 113 -21.98 -29.20 34.40
C ILE A 113 -23.34 -29.83 34.72
N LEU A 114 -23.92 -30.63 33.81
CA LEU A 114 -25.34 -30.95 33.91
C LEU A 114 -25.71 -32.34 34.45
N GLU A 115 -25.08 -33.45 34.11
CA GLU A 115 -25.70 -34.72 34.48
C GLU A 115 -24.78 -35.89 34.85
N ASN A 116 -23.50 -35.87 34.52
CA ASN A 116 -22.63 -37.01 34.79
C ASN A 116 -21.50 -36.66 35.79
N ARG A 117 -21.91 -36.28 36.99
CA ARG A 117 -20.95 -36.18 38.08
C ARG A 117 -20.39 -37.57 38.38
N PRO A 118 -19.05 -37.76 38.44
CA PRO A 118 -18.48 -39.02 38.86
C PRO A 118 -19.04 -39.45 40.21
N MET A 119 -19.42 -40.73 40.34
CA MET A 119 -20.04 -41.27 41.56
C MET A 119 -19.17 -41.20 42.83
N ASN A 120 -17.88 -40.92 42.67
CA ASN A 120 -16.91 -40.78 43.74
C ASN A 120 -16.81 -39.35 44.33
N LEU A 121 -17.56 -38.39 43.79
CA LEU A 121 -17.60 -37.04 44.38
C LEU A 121 -18.80 -36.88 45.30
N PRO A 122 -18.65 -36.22 46.49
CA PRO A 122 -19.72 -35.99 47.42
C PRO A 122 -20.87 -35.19 46.77
N SER A 123 -22.12 -35.49 47.10
CA SER A 123 -23.29 -34.78 46.57
C SER A 123 -23.18 -33.29 46.88
N LYS A 124 -23.52 -32.42 45.91
CA LYS A 124 -23.59 -30.98 46.11
C LYS A 124 -24.75 -30.66 47.06
N ASN A 125 -24.56 -29.62 47.90
CA ASN A 125 -25.66 -29.04 48.63
C ASN A 125 -26.75 -28.55 47.65
N PRO A 126 -28.05 -28.77 47.91
CA PRO A 126 -29.13 -28.33 47.03
C PRO A 126 -29.08 -26.86 46.65
N GLU A 127 -28.70 -25.97 47.57
CA GLU A 127 -28.53 -24.54 47.32
C GLU A 127 -27.40 -24.25 46.32
N GLU A 128 -26.31 -24.97 46.45
CA GLU A 128 -25.15 -24.85 45.53
C GLU A 128 -25.45 -25.40 44.13
N ALA A 129 -26.24 -26.45 44.05
CA ALA A 129 -26.71 -27.02 42.80
C ALA A 129 -27.63 -26.04 42.06
N GLU A 130 -28.54 -25.40 42.78
CA GLU A 130 -29.47 -24.40 42.26
C GLU A 130 -28.73 -23.15 41.76
N LYS A 131 -27.77 -22.66 42.53
CA LYS A 131 -26.90 -21.53 42.12
C LYS A 131 -26.13 -21.81 40.83
N HIS A 132 -25.53 -23.00 40.70
CA HIS A 132 -24.83 -23.39 39.51
C HIS A 132 -25.75 -23.53 38.29
N ARG A 133 -26.99 -23.98 38.48
CA ARG A 133 -27.99 -24.04 37.42
C ARG A 133 -28.35 -22.64 36.91
N GLN A 134 -28.58 -21.69 37.83
CA GLN A 134 -28.88 -20.30 37.50
C GLN A 134 -27.69 -19.63 36.76
N GLU A 135 -26.45 -19.85 37.21
CA GLU A 135 -25.25 -19.36 36.56
C GLU A 135 -25.09 -19.94 35.14
N TYR A 136 -25.39 -21.23 34.96
CA TYR A 136 -25.38 -21.88 33.66
C TYR A 136 -26.43 -21.29 32.72
N GLU A 137 -27.67 -21.14 33.19
CA GLU A 137 -28.75 -20.55 32.39
C GLU A 137 -28.42 -19.11 31.97
N ALA A 138 -27.87 -18.32 32.90
CA ALA A 138 -27.41 -16.96 32.60
C ALA A 138 -26.28 -16.94 31.58
N MET A 139 -25.35 -17.90 31.68
CA MET A 139 -24.23 -18.03 30.73
C MET A 139 -24.72 -18.44 29.34
N VAL A 140 -25.65 -19.39 29.23
CA VAL A 140 -26.27 -19.80 27.96
C VAL A 140 -27.06 -18.65 27.33
N GLU A 141 -27.82 -17.90 28.16
CA GLU A 141 -28.54 -16.75 27.64
C GLU A 141 -27.63 -15.64 27.17
N ALA A 142 -26.56 -15.35 27.92
CA ALA A 142 -25.53 -14.39 27.50
C ALA A 142 -24.84 -14.82 26.17
N ALA A 143 -24.53 -16.12 26.02
CA ALA A 143 -23.96 -16.67 24.78
C ALA A 143 -24.94 -16.53 23.60
N ARG A 144 -26.21 -16.87 23.79
CA ARG A 144 -27.26 -16.69 22.76
C ARG A 144 -27.43 -15.21 22.36
N ARG A 145 -27.43 -14.30 23.33
CA ARG A 145 -27.51 -12.85 23.06
C ARG A 145 -26.30 -12.35 22.28
N LYS A 146 -25.09 -12.85 22.61
CA LYS A 146 -23.86 -12.54 21.87
C LYS A 146 -23.94 -13.05 20.45
N GLU A 147 -24.30 -14.31 20.24
CA GLU A 147 -24.45 -14.92 18.92
C GLU A 147 -25.47 -14.16 18.04
N GLN A 148 -26.63 -13.78 18.63
CA GLN A 148 -27.63 -12.99 17.92
C GLN A 148 -27.09 -11.61 17.50
N LYS A 149 -26.29 -10.94 18.36
CA LYS A 149 -25.66 -9.68 18.02
C LYS A 149 -24.66 -9.86 16.87
N GLU A 150 -23.81 -10.88 16.95
CA GLU A 150 -22.85 -11.21 15.91
C GLU A 150 -23.53 -11.54 14.56
N MET A 151 -24.61 -12.34 14.61
CA MET A 151 -25.40 -12.63 13.41
C MET A 151 -26.03 -11.37 12.79
N LYS A 152 -26.61 -10.50 13.61
CA LYS A 152 -27.17 -9.22 13.15
C LYS A 152 -26.09 -8.32 12.55
N GLN A 153 -24.91 -8.24 13.19
CA GLN A 153 -23.79 -7.47 12.67
C GLN A 153 -23.28 -8.03 11.35
N LYS A 154 -23.10 -9.35 11.26
CA LYS A 154 -22.66 -10.04 10.04
C LYS A 154 -23.66 -9.84 8.88
N LYS A 155 -24.97 -9.92 9.18
CA LYS A 155 -26.03 -9.64 8.20
C LYS A 155 -25.99 -8.20 7.69
N ARG A 156 -25.77 -7.22 8.59
CA ARG A 156 -25.62 -5.81 8.20
C ARG A 156 -24.37 -5.60 7.33
N GLN A 157 -23.24 -6.19 7.70
CA GLN A 157 -22.01 -6.11 6.92
C GLN A 157 -22.19 -6.70 5.51
N LEU A 158 -22.82 -7.89 5.41
CA LEU A 158 -23.10 -8.51 4.13
C LEU A 158 -24.03 -7.64 3.27
N GLN A 159 -25.08 -7.09 3.85
CA GLN A 159 -26.00 -6.19 3.13
C GLN A 159 -25.30 -4.91 2.66
N GLN A 160 -24.39 -4.37 3.46
CA GLN A 160 -23.59 -3.21 3.08
C GLN A 160 -22.63 -3.54 1.92
N GLN A 161 -21.98 -4.70 1.97
CA GLN A 161 -21.12 -5.17 0.87
C GLN A 161 -21.90 -5.33 -0.45
N LEU A 162 -23.07 -5.97 -0.40
CA LEU A 162 -23.91 -6.12 -1.59
C LEU A 162 -24.33 -4.77 -2.18
N ARG A 163 -24.71 -3.81 -1.35
CA ARG A 163 -25.02 -2.44 -1.82
C ARG A 163 -23.84 -1.75 -2.47
N GLN A 164 -22.63 -1.91 -1.90
CA GLN A 164 -21.41 -1.36 -2.49
C GLN A 164 -21.09 -2.03 -3.83
N GLU A 165 -21.23 -3.35 -3.94
CA GLU A 165 -21.06 -4.08 -5.20
C GLU A 165 -22.06 -3.60 -6.27
N ASP A 166 -23.34 -3.43 -5.92
CA ASP A 166 -24.37 -2.91 -6.83
C ASP A 166 -24.05 -1.48 -7.30
N GLN A 167 -23.58 -0.62 -6.40
CA GLN A 167 -23.16 0.75 -6.72
C GLN A 167 -21.96 0.76 -7.68
N LEU A 168 -20.96 -0.10 -7.45
CA LEU A 168 -19.82 -0.24 -8.35
C LEU A 168 -20.22 -0.72 -9.74
N VAL A 169 -21.12 -1.68 -9.83
CA VAL A 169 -21.66 -2.18 -11.11
C VAL A 169 -22.43 -1.07 -11.85
N ALA A 170 -23.28 -0.33 -11.13
CA ALA A 170 -24.01 0.80 -11.71
C ALA A 170 -23.05 1.90 -12.20
N ALA A 171 -22.05 2.27 -11.39
CA ALA A 171 -21.04 3.24 -11.77
C ALA A 171 -20.24 2.76 -13.01
N ALA A 172 -19.84 1.48 -13.05
CA ALA A 172 -19.11 0.93 -14.19
C ALA A 172 -19.92 0.99 -15.49
N ARG A 173 -21.24 0.77 -15.42
CA ARG A 173 -22.13 0.94 -16.59
C ARG A 173 -22.15 2.37 -17.09
N ILE A 174 -22.26 3.35 -16.19
CA ILE A 174 -22.25 4.77 -16.57
C ILE A 174 -20.90 5.13 -17.20
N TRP A 175 -19.79 4.68 -16.61
CA TRP A 175 -18.47 4.91 -17.17
C TRP A 175 -18.31 4.34 -18.57
N ASN A 176 -18.69 3.06 -18.79
CA ASN A 176 -18.49 2.40 -20.07
C ASN A 176 -19.46 2.89 -21.17
N ASN A 177 -20.70 3.22 -20.82
CA ASN A 177 -21.72 3.51 -21.81
C ASN A 177 -21.90 5.00 -22.09
N GLU A 178 -21.55 5.86 -21.13
CA GLU A 178 -21.82 7.29 -21.26
C GLU A 178 -20.53 8.13 -21.23
N VAL A 179 -19.64 7.93 -20.24
CA VAL A 179 -18.49 8.82 -20.04
C VAL A 179 -17.32 8.48 -20.97
N LEU A 180 -16.90 7.22 -21.02
CA LEU A 180 -15.76 6.82 -21.86
C LEU A 180 -15.99 7.02 -23.36
N PRO A 181 -17.17 6.69 -23.93
CA PRO A 181 -17.41 6.95 -25.36
C PRO A 181 -17.46 8.45 -25.72
N ASN A 182 -17.81 9.31 -24.76
CA ASN A 182 -17.92 10.76 -24.93
C ASN A 182 -16.93 11.52 -24.06
N TRP A 183 -15.71 10.99 -23.94
CA TRP A 183 -14.70 11.45 -22.99
C TRP A 183 -14.49 12.97 -23.01
N ASP A 184 -14.25 13.56 -24.18
CA ASP A 184 -13.91 14.98 -24.29
C ASP A 184 -15.00 15.93 -23.80
N THR A 185 -16.24 15.56 -23.96
CA THR A 185 -17.40 16.35 -23.50
C THR A 185 -17.80 16.02 -22.07
N MET A 186 -17.62 14.78 -21.66
CA MET A 186 -18.12 14.28 -20.36
C MET A 186 -17.12 14.34 -19.22
N LYS A 187 -15.80 14.35 -19.50
CA LYS A 187 -14.75 14.37 -18.46
C LYS A 187 -14.90 15.51 -17.45
N GLY A 188 -15.37 16.68 -17.89
CA GLY A 188 -15.62 17.87 -17.05
C GLY A 188 -17.03 17.98 -16.48
N SER A 189 -17.94 17.05 -16.79
CA SER A 189 -19.34 17.11 -16.34
C SER A 189 -19.46 16.90 -14.82
N LYS A 190 -20.53 17.45 -14.21
CA LYS A 190 -20.83 17.22 -12.80
C LYS A 190 -20.97 15.73 -12.51
N LYS A 191 -21.67 15.00 -13.38
CA LYS A 191 -21.89 13.55 -13.26
C LYS A 191 -20.55 12.78 -13.20
N ALA A 192 -19.61 13.09 -14.08
CA ALA A 192 -18.30 12.44 -14.06
C ALA A 192 -17.52 12.82 -12.79
N ARG A 193 -17.54 14.09 -12.36
CA ARG A 193 -16.87 14.52 -11.12
C ARG A 193 -17.41 13.81 -9.88
N ASP A 194 -18.73 13.66 -9.77
CA ASP A 194 -19.37 12.96 -8.66
C ASP A 194 -18.96 11.47 -8.64
N LEU A 195 -18.92 10.82 -9.82
CA LEU A 195 -18.45 9.43 -9.95
C LEU A 195 -16.97 9.26 -9.60
N TRP A 196 -16.13 10.24 -9.99
CA TRP A 196 -14.71 10.23 -9.61
C TRP A 196 -14.51 10.35 -8.09
N TRP A 197 -15.30 11.22 -7.47
CA TRP A 197 -15.22 11.44 -6.02
C TRP A 197 -15.59 10.19 -5.22
N ILE A 198 -16.58 9.44 -5.67
CA ILE A 198 -16.99 8.17 -5.05
C ILE A 198 -15.91 7.09 -5.21
N GLY A 199 -15.10 7.18 -6.26
CA GLY A 199 -14.05 6.24 -6.62
C GLY A 199 -14.36 5.47 -7.90
N LEU A 200 -13.34 5.25 -8.71
CA LEU A 200 -13.49 4.54 -9.98
C LEU A 200 -13.63 3.03 -9.76
N PRO A 201 -14.61 2.37 -10.42
CA PRO A 201 -14.67 0.92 -10.43
C PRO A 201 -13.38 0.29 -10.99
N PRO A 202 -12.84 -0.79 -10.39
CA PRO A 202 -11.57 -1.38 -10.78
C PRO A 202 -11.44 -1.74 -12.27
N ASN A 203 -12.55 -2.15 -12.89
CA ASN A 203 -12.59 -2.57 -14.30
C ASN A 203 -12.51 -1.42 -15.31
N VAL A 204 -12.74 -0.18 -14.89
CA VAL A 204 -12.65 1.02 -15.74
C VAL A 204 -11.49 1.92 -15.36
N ARG A 205 -10.95 1.75 -14.15
CA ARG A 205 -9.91 2.62 -13.56
C ARG A 205 -8.72 2.82 -14.50
N GLY A 206 -8.13 1.76 -15.01
CA GLY A 206 -6.97 1.84 -15.90
C GLY A 206 -7.25 2.67 -17.16
N LYS A 207 -8.41 2.47 -17.78
CA LYS A 207 -8.82 3.24 -18.97
C LYS A 207 -9.01 4.72 -18.65
N VAL A 208 -9.65 5.01 -17.53
CA VAL A 208 -9.90 6.39 -17.09
C VAL A 208 -8.59 7.10 -16.73
N TRP A 209 -7.69 6.44 -16.00
CA TRP A 209 -6.37 7.00 -15.68
C TRP A 209 -5.56 7.25 -16.94
N ARG A 210 -5.54 6.31 -17.90
CA ARG A 210 -4.83 6.46 -19.17
C ARG A 210 -5.29 7.70 -19.96
N LEU A 211 -6.60 7.93 -20.00
CA LEU A 211 -7.19 9.11 -20.66
C LEU A 211 -6.95 10.41 -19.87
N ALA A 212 -7.02 10.35 -18.53
CA ALA A 212 -6.85 11.54 -17.68
C ALA A 212 -5.39 11.99 -17.58
N LEU A 213 -4.44 11.04 -17.52
CA LEU A 213 -3.01 11.34 -17.53
C LEU A 213 -2.52 11.83 -18.88
N GLY A 214 -3.14 11.34 -19.97
CA GLY A 214 -2.77 11.71 -21.31
C GLY A 214 -1.45 11.08 -21.80
N ASN A 215 -0.93 11.60 -22.90
CA ASN A 215 0.36 11.20 -23.49
C ASN A 215 1.06 12.41 -24.11
N ASP A 216 1.36 13.41 -23.31
CA ASP A 216 2.01 14.66 -23.77
C ASP A 216 3.42 14.40 -24.30
N LEU A 217 4.06 13.33 -23.86
CA LEU A 217 5.38 12.89 -24.31
C LEU A 217 5.32 12.14 -25.65
N ASN A 218 4.13 11.91 -26.23
CA ASN A 218 3.92 11.19 -27.49
C ASN A 218 4.63 9.83 -27.54
N ILE A 219 4.63 9.09 -26.43
CA ILE A 219 5.25 7.76 -26.35
C ILE A 219 4.41 6.76 -27.12
N THR A 220 5.05 6.09 -28.10
CA THR A 220 4.42 5.02 -28.89
C THR A 220 4.74 3.63 -28.32
N GLN A 221 4.01 2.63 -28.78
CA GLN A 221 4.25 1.23 -28.44
C GLN A 221 5.67 0.80 -28.86
N GLU A 222 6.10 1.20 -30.07
CA GLU A 222 7.42 0.86 -30.64
C GLU A 222 8.54 1.47 -29.77
N LEU A 223 8.38 2.71 -29.30
CA LEU A 223 9.35 3.34 -28.41
C LEU A 223 9.49 2.56 -27.10
N TYR A 224 8.37 2.11 -26.54
CA TYR A 224 8.38 1.27 -25.35
C TYR A 224 9.14 -0.04 -25.59
N GLU A 225 8.85 -0.75 -26.70
CA GLU A 225 9.52 -2.01 -27.07
C GLU A 225 11.03 -1.83 -27.25
N ILE A 226 11.45 -0.73 -27.89
CA ILE A 226 12.88 -0.37 -28.01
C ILE A 226 13.51 -0.16 -26.63
N CYS A 227 12.83 0.52 -25.71
CA CYS A 227 13.35 0.75 -24.35
C CYS A 227 13.45 -0.55 -23.55
N VAL A 228 12.49 -1.47 -23.70
CA VAL A 228 12.53 -2.81 -23.08
C VAL A 228 13.74 -3.60 -23.61
N SER A 229 13.91 -3.67 -24.92
CA SER A 229 15.05 -4.38 -25.53
C SER A 229 16.40 -3.85 -25.04
N ARG A 230 16.54 -2.52 -24.96
CA ARG A 230 17.76 -1.88 -24.43
C ARG A 230 18.00 -2.21 -22.94
N ALA A 231 16.92 -2.30 -22.16
CA ALA A 231 17.03 -2.67 -20.75
C ALA A 231 17.48 -4.13 -20.59
N GLU A 232 16.93 -5.04 -21.41
CA GLU A 232 17.33 -6.45 -21.42
C GLU A 232 18.79 -6.64 -21.85
N ASP A 233 19.22 -5.96 -22.91
CA ASP A 233 20.61 -6.02 -23.37
C ASP A 233 21.58 -5.52 -22.29
N ARG A 234 21.21 -4.44 -21.56
CA ARG A 234 22.00 -3.92 -20.45
C ARG A 234 22.12 -4.94 -19.32
N ILE A 235 21.02 -5.62 -18.95
CA ILE A 235 21.04 -6.67 -17.92
C ILE A 235 21.95 -7.83 -18.33
N LYS A 236 21.91 -8.26 -19.62
CA LYS A 236 22.79 -9.31 -20.14
C LYS A 236 24.27 -8.93 -20.05
N LEU A 237 24.61 -7.72 -20.50
CA LEU A 237 25.99 -7.22 -20.43
C LEU A 237 26.54 -7.19 -18.98
N MET A 238 25.68 -6.80 -18.00
CA MET A 238 26.08 -6.80 -16.58
C MET A 238 26.26 -8.23 -16.04
N GLN A 239 25.47 -9.20 -16.48
CA GLN A 239 25.61 -10.60 -16.08
C GLN A 239 26.88 -11.23 -16.67
N GLU A 240 27.22 -10.89 -17.89
CA GLU A 240 28.45 -11.34 -18.56
C GLU A 240 29.70 -10.76 -17.88
N SER A 241 29.72 -9.44 -17.62
CA SER A 241 30.85 -8.81 -16.91
C SER A 241 31.03 -9.33 -15.48
N ALA A 242 29.95 -9.61 -14.78
CA ALA A 242 30.00 -10.23 -13.44
C ALA A 242 30.54 -11.67 -13.45
N SER A 243 30.34 -12.41 -14.53
CA SER A 243 30.85 -13.77 -14.69
C SER A 243 32.34 -13.78 -15.04
N GLU A 244 32.84 -12.78 -15.76
CA GLU A 244 34.25 -12.65 -16.13
C GLU A 244 35.14 -12.13 -14.99
N SER A 245 34.58 -11.28 -14.09
CA SER A 245 35.32 -10.70 -12.95
C SER A 245 35.55 -11.64 -11.78
N SER A 246 34.99 -12.87 -11.80
CA SER A 246 35.22 -13.86 -10.74
C SER A 246 36.65 -14.43 -10.72
N GLY A 247 37.54 -14.00 -11.58
CA GLY A 247 38.92 -14.50 -11.71
C GLY A 247 40.06 -13.48 -11.47
N ALA A 248 39.77 -12.19 -11.28
CA ALA A 248 40.85 -11.19 -11.10
C ALA A 248 40.47 -10.20 -10.00
N THR A 249 41.24 -10.25 -8.92
CA THR A 249 41.20 -9.26 -7.82
C THR A 249 41.97 -8.01 -8.23
N GLU A 250 41.41 -7.15 -9.06
CA GLU A 250 41.90 -5.80 -9.22
C GLU A 250 40.83 -4.83 -8.74
N VAL A 251 41.13 -4.19 -7.62
CA VAL A 251 40.37 -3.08 -7.04
C VAL A 251 40.57 -1.86 -7.94
N SER A 252 39.73 -1.69 -8.96
CA SER A 252 39.65 -0.43 -9.70
C SER A 252 38.96 0.60 -8.83
N ASN A 253 39.68 1.64 -8.43
CA ASN A 253 39.19 2.82 -7.70
C ASN A 253 38.46 3.83 -8.63
N GLU A 254 37.72 3.38 -9.62
CA GLU A 254 36.81 4.26 -10.33
C GLU A 254 35.45 4.31 -9.63
N PRO A 255 34.85 5.50 -9.46
CA PRO A 255 33.51 5.58 -8.88
C PRO A 255 32.53 4.83 -9.80
N PRO A 256 31.65 3.98 -9.23
CA PRO A 256 30.69 3.20 -9.99
C PRO A 256 29.88 4.14 -10.90
N SER A 257 29.80 3.81 -12.19
CA SER A 257 29.02 4.63 -13.12
C SER A 257 27.54 4.59 -12.66
N ASN A 258 26.88 5.75 -12.59
CA ASN A 258 25.47 5.91 -12.19
C ASN A 258 24.47 4.97 -12.90
N LYS A 259 24.95 4.23 -13.90
CA LYS A 259 24.14 3.33 -14.75
C LYS A 259 24.08 1.89 -14.23
N GLU A 260 25.14 1.44 -13.53
CA GLU A 260 25.19 0.09 -12.92
C GLU A 260 24.33 0.03 -11.66
N ASP A 261 24.25 1.12 -10.91
CA ASP A 261 23.45 1.22 -9.70
C ASP A 261 21.95 1.05 -9.96
N SER A 262 21.40 1.58 -11.06
CA SER A 262 19.97 1.53 -11.34
C SER A 262 19.41 0.11 -11.43
N VAL A 263 20.09 -0.83 -12.11
CA VAL A 263 19.60 -2.21 -12.27
C VAL A 263 19.59 -2.96 -10.93
N THR A 264 20.64 -2.77 -10.13
CA THR A 264 20.75 -3.39 -8.81
C THR A 264 19.68 -2.85 -7.86
N VAL A 265 19.46 -1.52 -7.85
CA VAL A 265 18.45 -0.87 -7.03
C VAL A 265 17.04 -1.28 -7.44
N ILE A 266 16.75 -1.35 -8.75
CA ILE A 266 15.45 -1.85 -9.27
C ILE A 266 15.18 -3.25 -8.72
N LYS A 267 16.15 -4.18 -8.83
CA LYS A 267 15.98 -5.57 -8.37
C LYS A 267 15.66 -5.67 -6.89
N LEU A 268 16.26 -4.83 -6.06
CA LEU A 268 15.99 -4.78 -4.63
C LEU A 268 14.61 -4.17 -4.35
N ASP A 269 14.24 -3.10 -5.06
CA ASP A 269 12.97 -2.40 -4.85
C ASP A 269 11.76 -3.23 -5.30
N VAL A 270 11.86 -3.92 -6.42
CA VAL A 270 10.79 -4.79 -6.93
C VAL A 270 10.38 -5.81 -5.87
N SER A 271 11.36 -6.48 -5.23
CA SER A 271 11.07 -7.52 -4.23
C SER A 271 10.44 -6.99 -2.94
N ARG A 272 10.63 -5.72 -2.60
CA ARG A 272 10.05 -5.06 -1.42
C ARG A 272 8.81 -4.20 -1.71
N THR A 273 8.38 -4.16 -2.98
CA THR A 273 7.17 -3.42 -3.39
C THR A 273 5.93 -4.23 -3.05
N PHE A 274 5.05 -3.68 -2.22
CA PHE A 274 3.82 -4.31 -1.71
C PHE A 274 4.04 -5.78 -1.27
N PRO A 275 4.94 -6.04 -0.30
CA PRO A 275 5.31 -7.41 0.08
C PRO A 275 4.12 -8.23 0.57
N GLN A 276 3.09 -7.59 1.13
CA GLN A 276 1.86 -8.22 1.58
C GLN A 276 1.03 -8.85 0.44
N LEU A 277 1.23 -8.41 -0.82
CA LEU A 277 0.53 -8.96 -1.97
C LEU A 277 1.22 -10.21 -2.54
N CYS A 278 2.51 -10.41 -2.26
CA CYS A 278 3.36 -11.50 -2.74
C CYS A 278 3.49 -11.64 -4.28
N ILE A 279 2.94 -10.68 -5.05
CA ILE A 279 2.85 -10.76 -6.52
C ILE A 279 4.05 -10.14 -7.23
N PHE A 280 4.78 -9.25 -6.57
CA PHE A 280 5.99 -8.60 -7.08
C PHE A 280 7.28 -9.26 -6.57
N GLN A 281 7.18 -10.25 -5.70
CA GLN A 281 8.34 -11.00 -5.22
C GLN A 281 8.87 -11.95 -6.30
N LYS A 282 10.13 -12.39 -6.15
CA LYS A 282 10.76 -13.31 -7.09
C LYS A 282 9.88 -14.57 -7.31
N GLY A 283 9.54 -14.84 -8.57
CA GLY A 283 8.61 -15.90 -8.95
C GLY A 283 7.13 -15.50 -8.89
N GLY A 284 6.80 -14.29 -8.48
CA GLY A 284 5.44 -13.74 -8.56
C GLY A 284 5.10 -13.29 -9.99
N PRO A 285 3.80 -13.24 -10.33
CA PRO A 285 3.33 -13.01 -11.70
C PRO A 285 3.62 -11.61 -12.27
N TYR A 286 3.91 -10.64 -11.42
CA TYR A 286 4.24 -9.26 -11.83
C TYR A 286 5.69 -8.85 -11.59
N HIS A 287 6.52 -9.75 -11.05
CA HIS A 287 7.93 -9.46 -10.77
C HIS A 287 8.67 -8.99 -12.03
N ASP A 288 8.62 -9.80 -13.08
CA ASP A 288 9.36 -9.52 -14.32
C ASP A 288 8.77 -8.34 -15.10
N LEU A 289 7.43 -8.18 -15.05
CA LEU A 289 6.76 -7.04 -15.69
C LEU A 289 7.15 -5.71 -15.02
N LEU A 290 7.19 -5.66 -13.69
CA LEU A 290 7.60 -4.47 -12.95
C LEU A 290 9.08 -4.16 -13.19
N HIS A 291 9.93 -5.18 -13.17
CA HIS A 291 11.36 -5.03 -13.44
C HIS A 291 11.61 -4.50 -14.87
N SER A 292 10.92 -5.06 -15.87
CA SER A 292 11.03 -4.63 -17.28
C SER A 292 10.55 -3.20 -17.47
N LEU A 293 9.41 -2.81 -16.87
CA LEU A 293 8.89 -1.45 -16.97
C LEU A 293 9.88 -0.42 -16.39
N LEU A 294 10.43 -0.69 -15.22
CA LEU A 294 11.38 0.21 -14.56
C LEU A 294 12.71 0.28 -15.30
N GLY A 295 13.19 -0.85 -15.81
CA GLY A 295 14.38 -0.90 -16.68
C GLY A 295 14.19 -0.09 -17.97
N ALA A 296 13.04 -0.25 -18.62
CA ALA A 296 12.68 0.52 -19.81
C ALA A 296 12.66 2.03 -19.51
N TYR A 297 12.10 2.45 -18.36
CA TYR A 297 12.07 3.85 -17.98
C TYR A 297 13.49 4.42 -17.73
N ALA A 298 14.36 3.69 -17.07
CA ALA A 298 15.76 4.09 -16.86
C ALA A 298 16.53 4.23 -18.18
N CYS A 299 16.15 3.47 -19.22
CA CYS A 299 16.68 3.62 -20.58
C CYS A 299 16.05 4.79 -21.34
N TYR A 300 14.76 5.07 -21.10
CA TYR A 300 14.03 6.18 -21.71
C TYR A 300 14.47 7.54 -21.16
N ARG A 301 14.68 7.65 -19.84
CA ARG A 301 15.08 8.88 -19.14
C ARG A 301 16.41 8.67 -18.40
N PRO A 302 17.53 8.58 -19.14
CA PRO A 302 18.84 8.36 -18.52
C PRO A 302 19.33 9.55 -17.70
N ASP A 303 18.72 10.73 -17.88
CA ASP A 303 18.95 11.94 -17.08
C ASP A 303 18.37 11.88 -15.66
N VAL A 304 17.31 11.12 -15.48
CA VAL A 304 16.66 10.85 -14.17
C VAL A 304 17.12 9.50 -13.63
N GLY A 305 17.22 8.50 -14.48
CA GLY A 305 17.51 7.12 -14.11
C GLY A 305 16.39 6.50 -13.28
N TYR A 306 16.75 5.50 -12.49
CA TYR A 306 15.84 4.92 -11.50
C TYR A 306 16.10 5.56 -10.12
N VAL A 307 15.06 6.07 -9.52
CA VAL A 307 15.09 6.57 -8.16
C VAL A 307 14.32 5.61 -7.25
N GLN A 308 14.92 5.27 -6.11
CA GLN A 308 14.32 4.34 -5.15
C GLN A 308 12.90 4.75 -4.78
N GLY A 309 11.97 3.79 -4.82
CA GLY A 309 10.54 4.02 -4.57
C GLY A 309 9.69 4.21 -5.83
N MET A 310 10.26 4.50 -6.99
CA MET A 310 9.53 4.53 -8.28
C MET A 310 8.74 3.25 -8.52
N SER A 311 9.19 2.13 -7.96
CA SER A 311 8.53 0.82 -8.07
C SER A 311 7.10 0.82 -7.50
N PHE A 312 6.81 1.61 -6.45
CA PHE A 312 5.44 1.72 -5.91
C PHE A 312 4.48 2.37 -6.89
N ILE A 313 4.93 3.43 -7.57
CA ILE A 313 4.14 4.13 -8.59
C ILE A 313 3.88 3.21 -9.79
N ALA A 314 4.94 2.59 -10.32
CA ALA A 314 4.86 1.66 -11.44
C ALA A 314 3.97 0.45 -11.12
N ALA A 315 4.08 -0.10 -9.91
CA ALA A 315 3.26 -1.22 -9.46
C ALA A 315 1.77 -0.87 -9.40
N ILE A 316 1.40 0.30 -8.89
CA ILE A 316 0.00 0.76 -8.89
C ILE A 316 -0.55 0.84 -10.31
N LEU A 317 0.22 1.36 -11.26
CA LEU A 317 -0.18 1.42 -12.66
C LEU A 317 -0.35 0.02 -13.26
N LEU A 318 0.64 -0.87 -13.08
CA LEU A 318 0.59 -2.25 -13.56
C LEU A 318 -0.59 -3.06 -13.02
N LEU A 319 -1.03 -2.78 -11.80
CA LEU A 319 -2.20 -3.43 -11.22
C LEU A 319 -3.52 -2.99 -11.86
N ASN A 320 -3.53 -1.85 -12.55
CA ASN A 320 -4.77 -1.28 -13.11
C ASN A 320 -4.81 -1.26 -14.65
N MET A 321 -3.67 -1.40 -15.35
CA MET A 321 -3.62 -1.33 -16.81
C MET A 321 -2.54 -2.26 -17.39
N ASP A 322 -2.51 -2.41 -18.72
CA ASP A 322 -1.49 -3.21 -19.40
C ASP A 322 -0.13 -2.53 -19.34
N VAL A 323 0.94 -3.32 -19.46
CA VAL A 323 2.30 -2.85 -19.21
C VAL A 323 2.72 -1.70 -20.11
N ALA A 324 2.32 -1.69 -21.40
CA ALA A 324 2.62 -0.61 -22.31
C ALA A 324 1.90 0.69 -21.92
N ASP A 325 0.60 0.61 -21.60
CA ASP A 325 -0.15 1.74 -21.08
C ASP A 325 0.40 2.22 -19.72
N ALA A 326 0.82 1.29 -18.85
CA ALA A 326 1.46 1.61 -17.58
C ALA A 326 2.77 2.37 -17.78
N PHE A 327 3.60 1.98 -18.77
CA PHE A 327 4.81 2.70 -19.10
C PHE A 327 4.52 4.12 -19.59
N VAL A 328 3.57 4.28 -20.51
CA VAL A 328 3.17 5.61 -21.00
C VAL A 328 2.66 6.48 -19.86
N CYS A 329 1.77 5.97 -19.03
CA CYS A 329 1.25 6.68 -17.86
C CYS A 329 2.36 7.03 -16.87
N PHE A 330 3.25 6.10 -16.59
CA PHE A 330 4.38 6.29 -15.69
C PHE A 330 5.31 7.41 -16.15
N ALA A 331 5.73 7.38 -17.43
CA ALA A 331 6.61 8.40 -17.97
C ALA A 331 5.97 9.79 -17.98
N ASN A 332 4.70 9.89 -18.43
CA ASN A 332 3.98 11.17 -18.44
C ASN A 332 3.73 11.70 -17.02
N LEU A 333 3.42 10.81 -16.07
CA LEU A 333 3.20 11.17 -14.67
C LEU A 333 4.48 11.73 -14.04
N LEU A 334 5.62 11.03 -14.21
CA LEU A 334 6.91 11.47 -13.67
C LEU A 334 7.47 12.71 -14.38
N ASN A 335 6.93 13.09 -15.54
CA ASN A 335 7.29 14.32 -16.24
C ASN A 335 6.45 15.54 -15.81
N ARG A 336 5.47 15.36 -14.91
CA ARG A 336 4.70 16.50 -14.37
C ARG A 336 5.57 17.37 -13.46
N PRO A 337 5.33 18.69 -13.38
CA PRO A 337 6.20 19.63 -12.65
C PRO A 337 6.49 19.20 -11.22
N CYS A 338 5.48 18.87 -10.44
CA CYS A 338 5.64 18.41 -9.06
C CYS A 338 6.53 17.17 -8.98
N GLN A 339 6.25 16.13 -9.76
CA GLN A 339 7.03 14.89 -9.74
C GLN A 339 8.47 15.10 -10.21
N VAL A 340 8.69 15.87 -11.29
CA VAL A 340 10.05 16.22 -11.75
C VAL A 340 10.84 16.92 -10.65
N THR A 341 10.25 17.89 -9.96
CA THR A 341 10.87 18.60 -8.83
C THR A 341 11.37 17.62 -7.77
N PHE A 342 10.50 16.72 -7.32
CA PHE A 342 10.84 15.78 -6.25
C PHE A 342 11.80 14.68 -6.72
N PHE A 343 11.69 14.17 -7.95
CA PHE A 343 12.61 13.14 -8.49
C PHE A 343 13.99 13.68 -8.86
N ARG A 344 14.11 14.95 -9.20
CA ARG A 344 15.40 15.62 -9.41
C ARG A 344 16.00 16.22 -8.15
N MET A 345 15.28 16.16 -7.03
CA MET A 345 15.69 16.77 -5.78
C MET A 345 16.01 18.26 -5.93
N ASP A 346 15.16 18.98 -6.71
CA ASP A 346 15.26 20.44 -6.86
C ASP A 346 14.86 21.10 -5.54
N GLU A 347 15.85 21.42 -4.73
CA GLU A 347 15.67 21.87 -3.35
C GLU A 347 14.87 23.19 -3.30
N ALA A 348 15.17 24.15 -4.18
CA ALA A 348 14.46 25.44 -4.20
C ALA A 348 12.98 25.24 -4.50
N MET A 349 12.64 24.45 -5.52
CA MET A 349 11.26 24.15 -5.87
C MET A 349 10.55 23.29 -4.83
N MET A 350 11.24 22.30 -4.24
CA MET A 350 10.66 21.50 -3.14
C MET A 350 10.29 22.39 -1.96
N MET A 351 11.15 23.34 -1.60
CA MET A 351 10.87 24.28 -0.52
C MET A 351 9.68 25.18 -0.86
N ALA A 352 9.52 25.63 -2.12
CA ALA A 352 8.34 26.39 -2.53
C ALA A 352 7.03 25.59 -2.37
N TYR A 353 7.05 24.29 -2.66
CA TYR A 353 5.92 23.38 -2.38
C TYR A 353 5.64 23.24 -0.88
N TYR A 354 6.67 23.12 -0.04
CA TYR A 354 6.51 23.01 1.42
C TYR A 354 5.99 24.33 2.03
N ASP A 355 6.46 25.48 1.56
CA ASP A 355 5.96 26.78 2.01
C ASP A 355 4.48 26.98 1.61
N THR A 356 4.14 26.59 0.37
CA THR A 356 2.76 26.59 -0.11
C THR A 356 1.87 25.70 0.75
N PHE A 357 2.31 24.48 1.03
CA PHE A 357 1.59 23.56 1.91
C PHE A 357 1.39 24.16 3.31
N THR A 358 2.43 24.76 3.88
CA THR A 358 2.40 25.37 5.22
C THR A 358 1.40 26.50 5.31
N GLU A 359 1.24 27.32 4.25
CA GLU A 359 0.23 28.36 4.20
C GLU A 359 -1.18 27.78 4.30
N PHE A 360 -1.50 26.76 3.48
CA PHE A 360 -2.79 26.07 3.55
C PHE A 360 -2.98 25.27 4.84
N PHE A 361 -1.91 24.74 5.43
CA PHE A 361 -1.95 24.04 6.72
C PHE A 361 -2.37 24.99 7.83
N ARG A 362 -1.74 26.14 7.91
CA ARG A 362 -2.08 27.19 8.89
C ARG A 362 -3.53 27.65 8.78
N GLU A 363 -4.06 27.79 7.56
CA GLU A 363 -5.44 28.23 7.36
C GLU A 363 -6.49 27.17 7.69
N ASN A 364 -6.21 25.91 7.33
CA ASN A 364 -7.17 24.84 7.53
C ASN A 364 -7.14 24.22 8.94
N LEU A 365 -5.95 24.17 9.57
CA LEU A 365 -5.70 23.48 10.84
C LEU A 365 -4.78 24.32 11.76
N PRO A 366 -5.17 25.56 12.12
CA PRO A 366 -4.28 26.50 12.82
C PRO A 366 -3.72 25.94 14.12
N HIS A 367 -4.53 25.30 14.96
CA HIS A 367 -4.06 24.75 16.23
C HIS A 367 -3.05 23.64 16.06
N LEU A 368 -3.26 22.74 15.08
CA LEU A 368 -2.32 21.68 14.79
C LEU A 368 -1.04 22.21 14.14
N HIS A 369 -1.15 23.24 13.30
CA HIS A 369 0.00 23.93 12.71
C HIS A 369 0.88 24.53 13.81
N ASP A 370 0.30 25.28 14.75
CA ASP A 370 1.03 25.90 15.85
C ASP A 370 1.71 24.83 16.72
N HIS A 371 1.02 23.73 17.01
CA HIS A 371 1.63 22.60 17.71
C HIS A 371 2.83 22.00 16.96
N PHE A 372 2.76 21.85 15.63
CA PHE A 372 3.90 21.36 14.83
C PHE A 372 5.08 22.35 14.86
N VAL A 373 4.80 23.65 14.86
CA VAL A 373 5.82 24.69 15.04
C VAL A 373 6.47 24.59 16.42
N ASP A 374 5.67 24.44 17.48
CA ASP A 374 6.18 24.28 18.87
C ASP A 374 7.05 23.00 19.02
N GLN A 375 6.69 21.94 18.30
CA GLN A 375 7.48 20.70 18.28
C GLN A 375 8.63 20.74 17.26
N ALA A 376 8.87 21.85 16.54
CA ALA A 376 9.87 21.98 15.47
C ALA A 376 9.73 20.90 14.36
N LEU A 377 8.52 20.40 14.12
CA LEU A 377 8.24 19.43 13.07
C LEU A 377 7.99 20.13 11.74
N THR A 378 8.87 19.91 10.78
CA THR A 378 8.78 20.53 9.45
C THR A 378 8.16 19.59 8.41
N PRO A 379 7.46 20.11 7.38
CA PRO A 379 6.77 19.30 6.37
C PRO A 379 7.66 18.30 5.63
N ASN A 380 8.92 18.62 5.40
CA ASN A 380 9.87 17.75 4.69
C ASN A 380 10.08 16.40 5.38
N LEU A 381 9.83 16.28 6.69
CA LEU A 381 10.00 15.01 7.43
C LEU A 381 8.96 13.95 7.06
N TYR A 382 7.76 14.35 6.63
CA TYR A 382 6.67 13.42 6.34
C TYR A 382 6.05 13.62 4.95
N LEU A 383 5.98 14.86 4.48
CA LEU A 383 5.31 15.20 3.23
C LEU A 383 6.10 14.70 2.01
N LEU A 384 7.45 14.59 2.13
CA LEU A 384 8.30 14.07 1.07
C LEU A 384 7.81 12.70 0.59
N ASP A 385 7.75 11.69 1.46
CA ASP A 385 7.32 10.33 1.09
C ASP A 385 5.87 10.30 0.55
N TRP A 386 5.00 11.15 1.08
CA TRP A 386 3.61 11.20 0.65
C TRP A 386 3.44 11.73 -0.78
N ILE A 387 4.12 12.82 -1.11
CA ILE A 387 4.03 13.47 -2.42
C ILE A 387 4.89 12.72 -3.45
N PHE A 388 6.12 12.39 -3.08
CA PHE A 388 7.08 11.71 -3.94
C PHE A 388 6.55 10.38 -4.48
N LEU A 389 5.96 9.55 -3.60
CA LEU A 389 5.40 8.24 -3.95
C LEU A 389 3.88 8.27 -4.21
N ILE A 390 3.29 9.47 -4.26
CA ILE A 390 1.86 9.67 -4.51
C ILE A 390 1.03 8.76 -3.58
N TYR A 391 1.39 8.77 -2.29
CA TYR A 391 0.78 7.93 -1.23
C TYR A 391 0.87 6.41 -1.42
N GLY A 392 1.52 5.93 -2.48
CA GLY A 392 1.57 4.49 -2.80
C GLY A 392 2.19 3.61 -1.72
N LYS A 393 3.13 4.16 -0.94
CA LYS A 393 3.77 3.48 0.19
C LYS A 393 3.09 3.78 1.53
N SER A 394 2.51 4.97 1.67
CA SER A 394 2.07 5.52 2.96
C SER A 394 0.62 5.19 3.31
N LEU A 395 -0.21 4.88 2.32
CA LEU A 395 -1.61 4.50 2.51
C LEU A 395 -1.87 3.04 2.12
N PRO A 396 -2.90 2.40 2.69
CA PRO A 396 -3.41 1.14 2.16
C PRO A 396 -3.71 1.25 0.67
N LEU A 397 -3.44 0.20 -0.10
CA LEU A 397 -3.46 0.24 -1.56
C LEU A 397 -4.82 0.67 -2.17
N ASP A 398 -5.92 0.23 -1.57
CA ASP A 398 -7.27 0.63 -1.97
C ASP A 398 -7.54 2.12 -1.73
N VAL A 399 -7.07 2.65 -0.60
CA VAL A 399 -7.14 4.08 -0.26
C VAL A 399 -6.24 4.90 -1.18
N ALA A 400 -5.01 4.45 -1.42
CA ALA A 400 -4.10 5.07 -2.36
C ALA A 400 -4.70 5.11 -3.78
N CYS A 401 -5.26 4.01 -4.27
CA CYS A 401 -5.93 3.99 -5.57
C CYS A 401 -7.09 4.99 -5.65
N ARG A 402 -7.85 5.18 -4.58
CA ARG A 402 -8.93 6.17 -4.57
C ARG A 402 -8.39 7.61 -4.56
N VAL A 403 -7.27 7.87 -3.88
CA VAL A 403 -6.56 9.16 -3.98
C VAL A 403 -6.08 9.39 -5.41
N TRP A 404 -5.50 8.36 -6.05
CA TRP A 404 -5.08 8.42 -7.45
C TRP A 404 -6.22 8.70 -8.41
N ASP A 405 -7.41 8.13 -8.16
CA ASP A 405 -8.59 8.39 -8.98
C ASP A 405 -8.81 9.90 -9.13
N VAL A 406 -8.81 10.65 -8.03
CA VAL A 406 -9.03 12.10 -8.07
C VAL A 406 -7.78 12.87 -8.49
N PHE A 407 -6.60 12.46 -8.07
CA PHE A 407 -5.33 13.06 -8.47
C PHE A 407 -5.11 13.03 -9.99
N CYS A 408 -5.45 11.95 -10.68
CA CYS A 408 -5.35 11.88 -12.13
C CYS A 408 -6.19 12.96 -12.83
N ARG A 409 -7.32 13.37 -12.23
CA ARG A 409 -8.20 14.42 -12.73
C ARG A 409 -7.75 15.82 -12.31
N ASP A 410 -7.48 16.02 -11.02
CA ASP A 410 -7.33 17.36 -10.41
C ASP A 410 -5.86 17.82 -10.32
N GLY A 411 -4.91 16.90 -10.54
CA GLY A 411 -3.50 17.22 -10.53
C GLY A 411 -2.89 17.34 -9.12
N GLU A 412 -1.75 18.03 -9.06
CA GLU A 412 -0.88 18.09 -7.88
C GLU A 412 -1.54 18.74 -6.65
N GLU A 413 -2.41 19.74 -6.82
CA GLU A 413 -3.14 20.36 -5.73
C GLU A 413 -3.85 19.34 -4.85
N PHE A 414 -4.41 18.28 -5.47
CA PHE A 414 -5.13 17.24 -4.73
C PHE A 414 -4.21 16.41 -3.83
N LEU A 415 -2.93 16.28 -4.17
CA LEU A 415 -1.97 15.60 -3.29
C LEU A 415 -1.80 16.37 -1.97
N PHE A 416 -1.62 17.68 -2.05
CA PHE A 416 -1.48 18.53 -0.86
C PHE A 416 -2.79 18.65 -0.07
N ARG A 417 -3.93 18.70 -0.77
CA ARG A 417 -5.24 18.62 -0.13
C ARG A 417 -5.44 17.30 0.62
N THR A 418 -4.96 16.20 0.06
CA THR A 418 -4.98 14.87 0.71
C THR A 418 -4.12 14.87 1.97
N ALA A 419 -2.92 15.48 1.94
CA ALA A 419 -2.08 15.61 3.11
C ALA A 419 -2.79 16.33 4.25
N LEU A 420 -3.42 17.47 3.98
CA LEU A 420 -4.22 18.19 4.96
C LEU A 420 -5.41 17.36 5.46
N GLY A 421 -6.04 16.58 4.59
CA GLY A 421 -7.12 15.67 4.95
C GLY A 421 -6.66 14.56 5.91
N ILE A 422 -5.45 14.03 5.73
CA ILE A 422 -4.83 13.06 6.66
C ILE A 422 -4.56 13.74 8.01
N LEU A 423 -3.96 14.93 8.01
CA LEU A 423 -3.70 15.68 9.25
C LEU A 423 -5.00 15.96 10.00
N ARG A 424 -6.07 16.37 9.31
CA ARG A 424 -7.40 16.60 9.90
C ARG A 424 -8.01 15.31 10.46
N LEU A 425 -7.87 14.20 9.76
CA LEU A 425 -8.40 12.91 10.23
C LEU A 425 -7.82 12.52 11.59
N TYR A 426 -6.56 12.86 11.82
CA TYR A 426 -5.83 12.50 13.03
C TYR A 426 -5.54 13.68 13.97
N GLU A 427 -6.10 14.86 13.72
CA GLU A 427 -5.85 16.10 14.48
C GLU A 427 -5.97 15.89 16.00
N GLY A 428 -7.05 15.21 16.45
CA GLY A 428 -7.29 14.97 17.88
C GLY A 428 -6.26 14.06 18.55
N ILE A 429 -5.50 13.27 17.77
CA ILE A 429 -4.43 12.41 18.27
C ILE A 429 -3.10 13.17 18.19
N LEU A 430 -2.82 13.78 17.04
CA LEU A 430 -1.56 14.46 16.74
C LEU A 430 -1.27 15.62 17.69
N ILE A 431 -2.28 16.38 18.08
CA ILE A 431 -2.13 17.53 18.98
C ILE A 431 -1.60 17.18 20.37
N ASN A 432 -1.64 15.91 20.74
CA ASN A 432 -1.17 15.43 22.06
C ASN A 432 0.18 14.70 21.97
N MET A 433 0.81 14.65 20.79
CA MET A 433 2.05 13.95 20.56
C MET A 433 3.26 14.91 20.61
N ASP A 434 4.37 14.44 21.16
CA ASP A 434 5.67 15.13 21.04
C ASP A 434 6.30 14.90 19.65
N PHE A 435 7.45 15.55 19.39
CA PHE A 435 8.17 15.45 18.13
C PHE A 435 8.43 14.00 17.68
N ILE A 436 8.89 13.13 18.59
CA ILE A 436 9.26 11.75 18.24
C ILE A 436 8.04 10.96 17.81
N HIS A 437 6.96 11.05 18.58
CA HIS A 437 5.71 10.34 18.28
C HIS A 437 5.04 10.91 17.02
N LEU A 438 5.06 12.22 16.81
CA LEU A 438 4.57 12.86 15.58
C LEU A 438 5.35 12.34 14.35
N ALA A 439 6.68 12.38 14.39
CA ALA A 439 7.52 11.92 13.29
C ALA A 439 7.28 10.43 12.99
N GLN A 440 7.20 9.58 14.01
CA GLN A 440 6.91 8.15 13.84
C GLN A 440 5.51 7.91 13.27
N PHE A 441 4.50 8.60 13.76
CA PHE A 441 3.12 8.45 13.30
C PHE A 441 2.97 8.86 11.84
N LEU A 442 3.52 10.03 11.45
CA LEU A 442 3.38 10.58 10.11
C LEU A 442 4.22 9.82 9.05
N THR A 443 5.35 9.25 9.45
CA THR A 443 6.15 8.39 8.55
C THR A 443 5.54 7.00 8.38
N LYS A 444 4.72 6.54 9.34
CA LYS A 444 4.04 5.24 9.29
C LYS A 444 2.59 5.39 9.70
N LEU A 445 1.76 5.79 8.75
CA LEU A 445 0.31 5.93 8.95
C LEU A 445 -0.35 4.57 9.30
N PRO A 446 -1.47 4.58 10.07
CA PRO A 446 -2.22 3.38 10.38
C PRO A 446 -2.72 2.62 9.13
N GLU A 447 -2.62 1.30 9.15
CA GLU A 447 -3.05 0.45 8.01
C GLU A 447 -4.59 0.30 7.90
N ASP A 448 -5.34 0.73 8.90
CA ASP A 448 -6.80 0.62 8.98
C ASP A 448 -7.53 1.91 8.55
N ILE A 449 -6.84 2.82 7.87
CA ILE A 449 -7.43 4.04 7.32
C ILE A 449 -8.59 3.67 6.39
N SER A 450 -9.79 4.20 6.69
CA SER A 450 -10.95 4.09 5.82
C SER A 450 -10.92 5.18 4.75
N ALA A 451 -11.05 4.79 3.48
CA ALA A 451 -11.14 5.72 2.37
C ALA A 451 -12.30 6.73 2.56
N ASP A 452 -13.46 6.26 3.03
CA ASP A 452 -14.63 7.14 3.24
C ASP A 452 -14.41 8.14 4.37
N ASN A 453 -13.67 7.75 5.43
CA ASN A 453 -13.32 8.68 6.50
C ASN A 453 -12.31 9.72 6.01
N LEU A 454 -11.28 9.29 5.29
CA LEU A 454 -10.29 10.19 4.72
C LEU A 454 -10.94 11.18 3.76
N PHE A 455 -11.76 10.72 2.82
CA PHE A 455 -12.41 11.59 1.83
C PHE A 455 -13.40 12.59 2.44
N ARG A 456 -14.09 12.23 3.54
CA ARG A 456 -14.89 13.18 4.30
C ARG A 456 -14.05 14.31 4.90
N ASN A 457 -12.85 14.02 5.37
CA ASN A 457 -11.94 15.04 5.88
C ASN A 457 -11.33 15.87 4.75
N ILE A 458 -10.91 15.25 3.63
CA ILE A 458 -10.43 15.95 2.43
C ILE A 458 -11.47 16.93 1.92
N ASP A 459 -12.76 16.58 1.94
CA ASP A 459 -13.85 17.42 1.45
C ASP A 459 -13.98 18.74 2.24
N THR A 460 -13.61 18.74 3.51
CA THR A 460 -13.63 19.94 4.36
C THR A 460 -12.45 20.88 4.13
N ILE A 461 -11.37 20.42 3.48
CA ILE A 461 -10.17 21.20 3.22
C ILE A 461 -10.40 22.21 2.10
N ARG A 462 -10.02 23.45 2.36
CA ARG A 462 -10.09 24.56 1.41
C ARG A 462 -8.72 24.87 0.84
N MET A 463 -8.61 24.85 -0.49
CA MET A 463 -7.37 25.16 -1.22
C MET A 463 -7.42 26.56 -1.86
N ASN A 464 -7.92 27.54 -1.08
CA ASN A 464 -7.91 28.95 -1.44
C ASN A 464 -7.39 29.75 -0.24
N SER A 465 -6.26 30.44 -0.41
CA SER A 465 -5.65 31.33 0.59
C SER A 465 -5.78 32.77 0.10
N ASP A 466 -6.37 33.66 0.91
CA ASP A 466 -6.58 35.07 0.55
C ASP A 466 -7.16 35.29 -0.87
N LYS A 467 -8.12 34.46 -1.27
CA LYS A 467 -8.71 34.39 -2.64
C LYS A 467 -7.76 33.88 -3.73
N LYS A 468 -6.53 33.45 -3.40
CA LYS A 468 -5.58 32.86 -4.34
C LYS A 468 -5.74 31.34 -4.33
N LYS A 469 -5.65 30.73 -5.51
CA LYS A 469 -5.63 29.28 -5.68
C LYS A 469 -4.24 28.72 -5.41
N PHE A 470 -4.15 27.42 -5.17
CA PHE A 470 -2.90 26.71 -4.93
C PHE A 470 -1.77 27.10 -5.92
N ALA A 471 -2.04 27.07 -7.22
CA ALA A 471 -1.05 27.42 -8.23
C ALA A 471 -0.53 28.86 -8.13
N GLN A 472 -1.36 29.79 -7.69
CA GLN A 472 -0.97 31.21 -7.50
C GLN A 472 -0.09 31.38 -6.26
N VAL A 473 -0.42 30.69 -5.16
CA VAL A 473 0.39 30.67 -3.95
C VAL A 473 1.76 30.03 -4.23
N LEU A 474 1.76 28.91 -4.95
CA LEU A 474 2.99 28.25 -5.38
C LEU A 474 3.88 29.17 -6.24
N SER A 475 3.30 29.92 -7.18
CA SER A 475 4.05 30.86 -8.01
C SER A 475 4.74 31.94 -7.18
N ILE A 476 4.05 32.47 -6.17
CA ILE A 476 4.60 33.49 -5.27
C ILE A 476 5.79 32.93 -4.49
N HIS A 477 5.65 31.73 -3.90
CA HIS A 477 6.75 31.12 -3.15
C HIS A 477 7.93 30.74 -4.04
N ARG A 478 7.68 30.31 -5.29
CA ARG A 478 8.73 30.07 -6.27
C ARG A 478 9.54 31.31 -6.59
N GLU A 479 8.85 32.41 -6.97
CA GLU A 479 9.50 33.69 -7.30
C GLU A 479 10.34 34.22 -6.12
N SER A 480 9.79 34.15 -4.90
CA SER A 480 10.52 34.55 -3.69
C SER A 480 11.79 33.75 -3.42
N ARG A 481 11.85 32.49 -3.88
CA ARG A 481 13.03 31.61 -3.74
C ARG A 481 14.06 31.85 -4.84
N GLU A 482 13.62 32.13 -6.07
CA GLU A 482 14.48 32.50 -7.20
C GLU A 482 15.21 33.82 -6.93
N ASP A 483 14.55 34.80 -6.31
CA ASP A 483 15.14 36.09 -5.94
C ASP A 483 16.15 35.99 -4.76
N SER A 484 16.11 34.89 -4.01
CA SER A 484 16.96 34.66 -2.83
C SER A 484 18.21 33.80 -3.12
N SER A 485 18.31 33.23 -4.33
CA SER A 485 19.39 32.36 -4.81
C SER A 485 20.41 33.11 -5.65
#